data_3b4e7ceed5fd71c361860c0ad4d7cd74
#
_entry.id   3b4e7ceed5fd71c361860c0ad4d7cd74
#
_cell.length_a   1.000
_cell.length_b   1.000
_cell.length_c   1.000
_cell.angle_alpha   90.00
_cell.angle_beta   90.00
_cell.angle_gamma   90.00
#
_symmetry.space_group_name_H-M   'P 1'
#
loop_
_entity.id
_entity.type
_entity.pdbx_description
1 polymer ?
#
loop_
_entity_poly.entity_id
_entity_poly.type
_entity_poly.pdbx_seq_one_letter_code
_entity_poly.pdbx_strand_id
1 'polypeptide(L)'
;MDDVRLTFHAVAEPQPGPGWRARFERSWPAYRGWYLRDGDAARPSYADARRMLLAHMPELAPTWERLVELAGGGDLAARMLTLYDPPPVVRGCSQAVFARPEPVLVRNYDFDPDLLEGVICSSAHTGRRVIGMSDCLWGLLDGINDAGLAVSLAFGGRRETGPGFAVPLVVRYLLEICETTEQALGALARIPVQAAYNLTILDRAGAAVTARLSHDRPLSLAPAPVATNHQQHVEWPEHSTAIASVEREARLLDLLADPVATEPELVGAFLEPPLHSTAYAAGFGTLYTAVHRPAEGAVEYLWPGSRWRQSLDAFEEGSRTVRLPGAKRSKDCSHV
;
A
#
# COMPACT_ATOMS: atom_id res chain seq x y z
N MET A 1 22.78 7.53 14.53
CA MET A 1 21.41 7.10 14.90
C MET A 1 21.43 5.59 14.97
N ASP A 2 20.72 5.02 15.92
CA ASP A 2 20.63 3.57 16.07
C ASP A 2 19.84 2.95 14.91
N ASP A 3 20.15 1.70 14.58
CA ASP A 3 19.41 0.94 13.57
C ASP A 3 17.94 0.79 14.01
N VAL A 4 17.03 0.98 13.06
CA VAL A 4 15.60 0.69 13.26
C VAL A 4 15.40 -0.82 13.15
N ARG A 5 14.68 -1.41 14.11
CA ARG A 5 14.32 -2.84 14.09
C ARG A 5 12.82 -2.98 13.87
N LEU A 6 12.44 -3.70 12.82
CA LEU A 6 11.05 -4.02 12.52
C LEU A 6 10.85 -5.54 12.49
N THR A 7 9.71 -5.97 13.00
CA THR A 7 9.31 -7.38 12.90
C THR A 7 8.11 -7.49 11.97
N PHE A 8 8.25 -8.30 10.93
CA PHE A 8 7.20 -8.65 10.01
C PHE A 8 6.64 -10.03 10.38
N HIS A 9 5.31 -10.17 10.25
CA HIS A 9 4.59 -11.41 10.55
C HIS A 9 3.85 -11.88 9.30
N ALA A 10 4.16 -13.08 8.82
CA ALA A 10 3.39 -13.74 7.77
C ALA A 10 2.29 -14.58 8.43
N VAL A 11 1.04 -14.31 8.09
CA VAL A 11 -0.15 -14.91 8.71
C VAL A 11 -1.10 -15.41 7.62
N ALA A 12 -1.47 -16.69 7.69
CA ALA A 12 -2.51 -17.29 6.87
C ALA A 12 -3.85 -17.31 7.62
N GLU A 13 -4.76 -16.47 7.20
CA GLU A 13 -6.09 -16.38 7.78
C GLU A 13 -7.11 -16.13 6.64
N PRO A 14 -7.59 -17.22 5.98
CA PRO A 14 -8.47 -17.10 4.81
C PRO A 14 -9.71 -16.26 5.06
N GLN A 15 -10.33 -16.41 6.22
CA GLN A 15 -11.42 -15.57 6.69
C GLN A 15 -11.06 -14.94 8.03
N PRO A 16 -11.52 -13.72 8.33
CA PRO A 16 -11.25 -13.10 9.64
C PRO A 16 -11.69 -13.99 10.80
N GLY A 17 -10.79 -14.21 11.74
CA GLY A 17 -11.01 -15.12 12.86
C GLY A 17 -10.30 -14.66 14.15
N PRO A 18 -9.93 -15.62 15.03
CA PRO A 18 -9.28 -15.29 16.31
C PRO A 18 -7.96 -14.55 16.17
N GLY A 19 -7.18 -14.84 15.10
CA GLY A 19 -5.91 -14.15 14.82
C GLY A 19 -6.13 -12.67 14.52
N TRP A 20 -7.10 -12.36 13.64
CA TRP A 20 -7.48 -10.98 13.36
C TRP A 20 -8.01 -10.27 14.61
N ARG A 21 -8.88 -10.93 15.37
CA ARG A 21 -9.40 -10.37 16.63
C ARG A 21 -8.29 -9.96 17.59
N ALA A 22 -7.30 -10.83 17.80
CA ALA A 22 -6.17 -10.52 18.68
C ALA A 22 -5.34 -9.34 18.17
N ARG A 23 -5.17 -9.19 16.84
CA ARG A 23 -4.54 -8.01 16.23
C ARG A 23 -5.37 -6.76 16.46
N PHE A 24 -6.68 -6.83 16.22
CA PHE A 24 -7.60 -5.73 16.47
C PHE A 24 -7.53 -5.25 17.91
N GLU A 25 -7.70 -6.14 18.91
CA GLU A 25 -7.67 -5.79 20.33
C GLU A 25 -6.38 -5.07 20.74
N ARG A 26 -5.24 -5.51 20.21
CA ARG A 26 -3.93 -4.89 20.45
C ARG A 26 -3.80 -3.51 19.81
N SER A 27 -4.29 -3.34 18.58
CA SER A 27 -4.09 -2.13 17.79
C SER A 27 -5.22 -1.10 17.96
N TRP A 28 -6.39 -1.53 18.44
CA TRP A 28 -7.58 -0.69 18.55
C TRP A 28 -7.37 0.62 19.32
N PRO A 29 -6.65 0.67 20.46
CA PRO A 29 -6.43 1.93 21.16
C PRO A 29 -5.76 2.99 20.27
N ALA A 30 -4.77 2.61 19.46
CA ALA A 30 -4.08 3.50 18.52
C ALA A 30 -5.00 3.90 17.34
N TYR A 31 -5.68 2.94 16.72
CA TYR A 31 -6.63 3.22 15.63
C TYR A 31 -7.81 4.07 16.09
N ARG A 32 -8.33 3.84 17.28
CA ARG A 32 -9.37 4.69 17.87
C ARG A 32 -8.89 6.12 18.06
N GLY A 33 -7.68 6.31 18.59
CA GLY A 33 -7.07 7.62 18.76
C GLY A 33 -6.88 8.35 17.43
N TRP A 34 -6.34 7.65 16.42
CA TRP A 34 -6.21 8.18 15.06
C TRP A 34 -7.56 8.52 14.43
N TYR A 35 -8.54 7.63 14.49
CA TYR A 35 -9.86 7.83 13.87
C TYR A 35 -10.60 9.02 14.46
N LEU A 36 -10.45 9.27 15.77
CA LEU A 36 -11.10 10.37 16.48
C LEU A 36 -10.23 11.62 16.65
N ARG A 37 -9.08 11.71 15.98
CA ARG A 37 -8.16 12.85 16.17
C ARG A 37 -8.78 14.22 15.88
N ASP A 38 -9.77 14.28 14.97
CA ASP A 38 -10.50 15.49 14.61
C ASP A 38 -11.89 15.56 15.28
N GLY A 39 -12.17 14.67 16.25
CA GLY A 39 -13.45 14.51 16.94
C GLY A 39 -14.41 13.56 16.23
N ASP A 40 -15.39 13.06 16.99
CA ASP A 40 -16.40 12.11 16.49
C ASP A 40 -17.34 12.77 15.45
N ALA A 41 -17.67 14.04 15.62
CA ALA A 41 -18.51 14.79 14.70
C ALA A 41 -17.89 14.99 13.31
N ALA A 42 -16.57 14.82 13.17
CA ALA A 42 -15.87 14.86 11.89
C ALA A 42 -15.90 13.51 11.15
N ARG A 43 -16.51 12.48 11.74
CA ARG A 43 -16.58 11.13 11.14
C ARG A 43 -17.99 10.87 10.61
N PRO A 44 -18.13 10.03 9.56
CA PRO A 44 -19.44 9.65 9.03
C PRO A 44 -20.27 8.93 10.09
N SER A 45 -21.60 9.02 9.99
CA SER A 45 -22.48 8.18 10.81
C SER A 45 -22.33 6.70 10.42
N TYR A 46 -22.73 5.78 11.31
CA TYR A 46 -22.80 4.35 10.99
C TYR A 46 -23.64 4.07 9.74
N ALA A 47 -24.80 4.73 9.63
CA ALA A 47 -25.70 4.55 8.50
C ALA A 47 -25.06 5.01 7.18
N ASP A 48 -24.35 6.14 7.18
CA ASP A 48 -23.65 6.65 6.00
C ASP A 48 -22.49 5.77 5.62
N ALA A 49 -21.61 5.43 6.58
CA ALA A 49 -20.44 4.60 6.34
C ALA A 49 -20.84 3.22 5.76
N ARG A 50 -21.85 2.56 6.38
CA ARG A 50 -22.40 1.30 5.89
C ARG A 50 -23.04 1.44 4.51
N ARG A 51 -23.84 2.47 4.29
CA ARG A 51 -24.47 2.74 2.98
C ARG A 51 -23.42 2.87 1.87
N MET A 52 -22.34 3.61 2.11
CA MET A 52 -21.27 3.80 1.13
C MET A 52 -20.53 2.50 0.84
N LEU A 53 -20.20 1.70 1.86
CA LEU A 53 -19.58 0.38 1.66
C LEU A 53 -20.47 -0.51 0.78
N LEU A 54 -21.75 -0.62 1.10
CA LEU A 54 -22.71 -1.45 0.34
C LEU A 54 -22.95 -0.94 -1.09
N ALA A 55 -22.88 0.37 -1.31
CA ALA A 55 -23.08 0.96 -2.63
C ALA A 55 -21.88 0.76 -3.57
N HIS A 56 -20.66 0.74 -3.03
CA HIS A 56 -19.44 0.74 -3.86
C HIS A 56 -18.64 -0.56 -3.81
N MET A 57 -18.71 -1.32 -2.72
CA MET A 57 -17.96 -2.56 -2.50
C MET A 57 -18.83 -3.61 -1.77
N PRO A 58 -20.04 -3.94 -2.31
CA PRO A 58 -20.99 -4.83 -1.65
C PRO A 58 -20.43 -6.23 -1.37
N GLU A 59 -19.50 -6.70 -2.19
CA GLU A 59 -18.87 -8.01 -2.06
C GLU A 59 -18.03 -8.12 -0.77
N LEU A 60 -17.55 -7.01 -0.24
CA LEU A 60 -16.83 -6.97 1.04
C LEU A 60 -17.75 -6.89 2.27
N ALA A 61 -19.06 -6.69 2.08
CA ALA A 61 -19.99 -6.51 3.19
C ALA A 61 -20.02 -7.70 4.17
N PRO A 62 -20.05 -8.97 3.72
CA PRO A 62 -20.02 -10.11 4.66
C PRO A 62 -18.72 -10.15 5.50
N THR A 63 -17.59 -9.81 4.89
CA THR A 63 -16.31 -9.72 5.60
C THR A 63 -16.34 -8.59 6.63
N TRP A 64 -16.81 -7.40 6.24
CA TRP A 64 -16.95 -6.27 7.16
C TRP A 64 -17.89 -6.61 8.34
N GLU A 65 -19.04 -7.23 8.12
CA GLU A 65 -19.96 -7.67 9.18
C GLU A 65 -19.26 -8.63 10.14
N ARG A 66 -18.50 -9.59 9.61
CA ARG A 66 -17.70 -10.51 10.42
C ARG A 66 -16.63 -9.79 11.25
N LEU A 67 -15.93 -8.81 10.68
CA LEU A 67 -14.94 -8.00 11.39
C LEU A 67 -15.57 -7.20 12.52
N VAL A 68 -16.76 -6.64 12.28
CA VAL A 68 -17.53 -5.91 13.31
C VAL A 68 -17.92 -6.83 14.48
N GLU A 69 -18.37 -8.05 14.21
CA GLU A 69 -18.65 -9.05 15.26
C GLU A 69 -17.40 -9.36 16.08
N LEU A 70 -16.27 -9.64 15.41
CA LEU A 70 -15.00 -9.93 16.06
C LEU A 70 -14.45 -8.74 16.88
N ALA A 71 -14.77 -7.52 16.46
CA ALA A 71 -14.45 -6.28 17.19
C ALA A 71 -15.38 -6.00 18.37
N GLY A 72 -16.39 -6.85 18.61
CA GLY A 72 -17.35 -6.70 19.72
C GLY A 72 -18.62 -5.91 19.38
N GLY A 73 -18.89 -5.62 18.12
CA GLY A 73 -20.15 -5.02 17.64
C GLY A 73 -20.34 -3.53 17.95
N GLY A 74 -19.28 -2.80 18.30
CA GLY A 74 -19.37 -1.38 18.66
C GLY A 74 -19.51 -0.45 17.45
N ASP A 75 -20.36 0.59 17.56
CA ASP A 75 -20.61 1.59 16.51
C ASP A 75 -19.32 2.21 15.95
N LEU A 76 -18.44 2.66 16.84
CA LEU A 76 -17.19 3.32 16.42
C LEU A 76 -16.25 2.40 15.64
N ALA A 77 -16.11 1.13 16.09
CA ALA A 77 -15.30 0.15 15.38
C ALA A 77 -15.92 -0.19 14.02
N ALA A 78 -17.25 -0.35 13.96
CA ALA A 78 -17.96 -0.63 12.72
C ALA A 78 -17.77 0.48 11.69
N ARG A 79 -17.87 1.75 12.10
CA ARG A 79 -17.60 2.92 11.23
C ARG A 79 -16.16 2.94 10.73
N MET A 80 -15.20 2.81 11.64
CA MET A 80 -13.77 2.79 11.29
C MET A 80 -13.44 1.65 10.32
N LEU A 81 -14.00 0.47 10.52
CA LEU A 81 -13.75 -0.70 9.68
C LEU A 81 -14.34 -0.58 8.26
N THR A 82 -15.25 0.36 7.99
CA THR A 82 -15.61 0.67 6.59
C THR A 82 -14.51 1.37 5.83
N LEU A 83 -13.53 1.97 6.51
CA LEU A 83 -12.50 2.85 5.94
C LEU A 83 -13.09 3.94 5.03
N TYR A 84 -14.34 4.33 5.25
CA TYR A 84 -14.97 5.45 4.60
C TYR A 84 -14.73 6.73 5.40
N ASP A 85 -14.16 7.73 4.75
CA ASP A 85 -13.83 9.05 5.27
C ASP A 85 -13.07 9.06 6.63
N PRO A 86 -12.00 8.25 6.76
CA PRO A 86 -11.14 8.32 7.94
C PRO A 86 -10.23 9.54 7.88
N PRO A 87 -9.47 9.89 8.92
CA PRO A 87 -8.42 10.89 8.83
C PRO A 87 -7.38 10.56 7.75
N PRO A 88 -6.90 11.53 6.96
CA PRO A 88 -5.91 11.28 5.93
C PRO A 88 -4.55 10.87 6.52
N VAL A 89 -3.82 10.04 5.77
CA VAL A 89 -2.45 9.61 6.09
C VAL A 89 -1.54 9.93 4.91
N VAL A 90 -0.42 10.59 5.19
CA VAL A 90 0.60 10.95 4.21
C VAL A 90 1.75 9.95 4.28
N ARG A 91 2.17 9.43 3.12
CA ARG A 91 3.20 8.39 3.00
C ARG A 91 4.15 8.70 1.86
N GLY A 92 5.38 8.16 1.91
CA GLY A 92 6.29 8.09 0.79
C GLY A 92 6.17 6.74 0.07
N CYS A 93 6.32 6.72 -1.23
CA CYS A 93 6.36 5.47 -2.02
C CYS A 93 7.06 5.70 -3.35
N SER A 94 7.62 4.63 -3.90
CA SER A 94 8.03 4.55 -5.31
C SER A 94 7.51 3.23 -5.87
N GLN A 95 7.07 3.21 -7.12
CA GLN A 95 6.60 1.99 -7.76
C GLN A 95 6.83 2.05 -9.27
N ALA A 96 7.15 0.90 -9.87
CA ALA A 96 7.36 0.76 -11.30
C ALA A 96 7.05 -0.66 -11.75
N VAL A 97 6.62 -0.82 -13.00
CA VAL A 97 6.53 -2.11 -13.67
C VAL A 97 7.70 -2.27 -14.63
N PHE A 98 8.47 -3.35 -14.47
CA PHE A 98 9.45 -3.80 -15.45
C PHE A 98 8.80 -4.87 -16.33
N ALA A 99 8.76 -4.62 -17.64
CA ALA A 99 7.92 -5.41 -18.56
C ALA A 99 8.65 -6.58 -19.24
N ARG A 100 9.94 -6.79 -18.98
CA ARG A 100 10.79 -7.75 -19.73
C ARG A 100 11.64 -8.63 -18.81
N PRO A 101 11.88 -9.93 -19.15
CA PRO A 101 11.10 -10.76 -20.07
C PRO A 101 9.74 -11.14 -19.49
N GLU A 102 9.65 -11.25 -18.15
CA GLU A 102 8.39 -11.47 -17.40
C GLU A 102 8.06 -10.22 -16.60
N PRO A 103 6.85 -9.66 -16.76
CA PRO A 103 6.48 -8.45 -16.06
C PRO A 103 6.48 -8.60 -14.53
N VAL A 104 7.12 -7.64 -13.84
CA VAL A 104 7.12 -7.55 -12.38
C VAL A 104 6.75 -6.14 -11.94
N LEU A 105 6.00 -6.04 -10.84
CA LEU A 105 5.70 -4.78 -10.18
C LEU A 105 6.59 -4.64 -8.95
N VAL A 106 7.44 -3.61 -8.92
CA VAL A 106 8.36 -3.31 -7.82
C VAL A 106 7.89 -2.06 -7.08
N ARG A 107 7.97 -2.08 -5.76
CA ARG A 107 7.50 -0.99 -4.92
C ARG A 107 8.37 -0.80 -3.67
N ASN A 108 8.61 0.46 -3.28
CA ASN A 108 9.04 0.86 -1.94
C ASN A 108 7.89 1.47 -1.15
N TYR A 109 7.81 1.12 0.13
CA TYR A 109 6.92 1.75 1.10
C TYR A 109 7.75 2.56 2.11
N ASP A 110 7.61 3.90 2.04
CA ASP A 110 8.34 4.82 2.89
C ASP A 110 7.37 5.40 3.90
N PHE A 111 7.59 5.14 5.18
CA PHE A 111 6.67 5.57 6.24
C PHE A 111 7.39 5.64 7.61
N ASP A 112 6.63 6.02 8.63
CA ASP A 112 7.05 5.98 10.01
C ASP A 112 7.11 4.52 10.49
N PRO A 113 8.28 4.04 10.96
CA PRO A 113 8.43 2.67 11.43
C PRO A 113 7.51 2.32 12.61
N ASP A 114 7.14 3.29 13.46
CA ASP A 114 6.28 3.07 14.62
C ASP A 114 4.80 2.90 14.25
N LEU A 115 4.42 3.23 13.00
CA LEU A 115 3.05 3.12 12.50
C LEU A 115 2.85 1.93 11.55
N LEU A 116 3.87 1.12 11.30
CA LEU A 116 3.78 -0.05 10.44
C LEU A 116 3.08 -1.21 11.17
N GLU A 117 2.05 -1.80 10.58
CA GLU A 117 1.47 -3.06 11.09
C GLU A 117 2.43 -4.25 10.92
N GLY A 118 3.17 -4.28 9.84
CA GLY A 118 4.17 -5.33 9.54
C GLY A 118 3.56 -6.72 9.34
N VAL A 119 2.31 -6.81 8.85
CA VAL A 119 1.61 -8.08 8.64
C VAL A 119 1.51 -8.38 7.15
N ILE A 120 2.19 -9.43 6.70
CA ILE A 120 1.99 -10.06 5.41
C ILE A 120 0.85 -11.05 5.57
N CYS A 121 -0.31 -10.78 4.98
CA CYS A 121 -1.46 -11.65 5.11
C CYS A 121 -1.68 -12.51 3.86
N SER A 122 -2.01 -13.78 4.07
CA SER A 122 -2.64 -14.65 3.09
C SER A 122 -4.09 -14.83 3.46
N SER A 123 -5.01 -14.41 2.57
CA SER A 123 -6.46 -14.34 2.83
C SER A 123 -7.27 -14.75 1.60
N ALA A 124 -8.57 -15.02 1.81
CA ALA A 124 -9.52 -15.34 0.74
C ALA A 124 -10.94 -14.90 1.16
N HIS A 125 -11.11 -13.61 1.43
CA HIS A 125 -12.35 -13.08 2.04
C HIS A 125 -13.57 -13.26 1.15
N THR A 126 -13.40 -13.13 -0.17
CA THR A 126 -14.48 -13.35 -1.18
C THR A 126 -14.32 -14.67 -1.93
N GLY A 127 -13.36 -15.52 -1.53
CA GLY A 127 -13.03 -16.78 -2.18
C GLY A 127 -11.78 -16.71 -3.04
N ARG A 128 -11.33 -15.52 -3.46
CA ARG A 128 -10.08 -15.31 -4.19
C ARG A 128 -8.91 -15.26 -3.22
N ARG A 129 -7.87 -16.07 -3.48
CA ARG A 129 -6.66 -16.05 -2.64
C ARG A 129 -5.84 -14.79 -2.92
N VAL A 130 -5.45 -14.11 -1.86
CA VAL A 130 -4.68 -12.84 -1.90
C VAL A 130 -3.51 -12.94 -0.93
N ILE A 131 -2.33 -12.50 -1.36
CA ILE A 131 -1.19 -12.18 -0.48
C ILE A 131 -0.91 -10.69 -0.57
N GLY A 132 -0.79 -10.01 0.57
CA GLY A 132 -0.47 -8.59 0.59
C GLY A 132 -0.01 -8.08 1.95
N MET A 133 0.59 -6.88 1.96
CA MET A 133 0.97 -6.19 3.19
C MET A 133 -0.25 -5.48 3.76
N SER A 134 -0.65 -5.88 4.97
CA SER A 134 -1.81 -5.33 5.68
C SER A 134 -1.60 -3.88 6.11
N ASP A 135 -2.68 -3.11 6.09
CA ASP A 135 -2.79 -1.79 6.68
C ASP A 135 -4.24 -1.49 7.07
N CYS A 136 -4.44 -0.65 8.06
CA CYS A 136 -5.78 -0.34 8.58
C CYS A 136 -6.55 -1.60 9.00
N LEU A 137 -5.87 -2.59 9.60
CA LEU A 137 -6.37 -3.84 10.15
C LEU A 137 -6.80 -4.90 9.10
N TRP A 138 -7.29 -4.52 7.94
CA TRP A 138 -7.77 -5.44 6.90
C TRP A 138 -7.66 -4.90 5.46
N GLY A 139 -7.27 -3.64 5.29
CA GLY A 139 -6.85 -3.10 4.00
C GLY A 139 -5.49 -3.64 3.57
N LEU A 140 -5.04 -3.28 2.38
CA LEU A 140 -3.73 -3.67 1.83
C LEU A 140 -2.98 -2.46 1.28
N LEU A 141 -1.67 -2.42 1.50
CA LEU A 141 -0.76 -1.46 0.88
C LEU A 141 -0.37 -1.86 -0.54
N ASP A 142 -0.21 -3.14 -0.74
CA ASP A 142 0.10 -3.83 -1.99
C ASP A 142 -0.28 -5.29 -1.88
N GLY A 143 -0.30 -6.01 -2.98
CA GLY A 143 -0.54 -7.43 -2.96
C GLY A 143 -0.69 -8.04 -4.35
N ILE A 144 -0.93 -9.33 -4.35
CA ILE A 144 -1.18 -10.16 -5.54
C ILE A 144 -2.30 -11.16 -5.26
N ASN A 145 -3.09 -11.48 -6.28
CA ASN A 145 -4.13 -12.50 -6.19
C ASN A 145 -3.86 -13.72 -7.07
N ASP A 146 -4.69 -14.75 -6.94
CA ASP A 146 -4.53 -16.02 -7.65
C ASP A 146 -4.88 -15.96 -9.16
N ALA A 147 -5.53 -14.89 -9.62
CA ALA A 147 -5.65 -14.61 -11.05
C ALA A 147 -4.36 -14.01 -11.64
N GLY A 148 -3.43 -13.58 -10.79
CA GLY A 148 -2.20 -12.91 -11.18
C GLY A 148 -2.38 -11.41 -11.39
N LEU A 149 -3.33 -10.78 -10.70
CA LEU A 149 -3.41 -9.33 -10.60
C LEU A 149 -2.55 -8.87 -9.43
N ALA A 150 -1.62 -7.96 -9.67
CA ALA A 150 -0.83 -7.26 -8.65
C ALA A 150 -1.20 -5.78 -8.61
N VAL A 151 -1.34 -5.23 -7.40
CA VAL A 151 -1.69 -3.82 -7.18
C VAL A 151 -0.80 -3.25 -6.08
N SER A 152 -0.30 -2.04 -6.28
CA SER A 152 0.38 -1.27 -5.24
C SER A 152 -0.10 0.17 -5.23
N LEU A 153 -0.03 0.82 -4.05
CA LEU A 153 -0.46 2.19 -3.85
C LEU A 153 0.72 3.14 -3.60
N ALA A 154 0.56 4.39 -4.03
CA ALA A 154 1.36 5.52 -3.58
C ALA A 154 0.44 6.73 -3.29
N PHE A 155 0.79 7.54 -2.29
CA PHE A 155 0.13 8.83 -2.06
C PHE A 155 0.38 9.78 -3.22
N GLY A 156 -0.65 10.48 -3.69
CA GLY A 156 -0.59 11.30 -4.90
C GLY A 156 -0.08 12.73 -4.72
N GLY A 157 0.40 13.08 -3.51
CA GLY A 157 1.10 14.35 -3.26
C GLY A 157 0.21 15.59 -3.24
N ARG A 158 -1.06 15.47 -2.81
CA ARG A 158 -1.99 16.59 -2.65
C ARG A 158 -2.52 16.66 -1.21
N ARG A 159 -2.77 17.88 -0.73
CA ARG A 159 -3.33 18.11 0.63
C ARG A 159 -4.85 17.95 0.67
N GLU A 160 -5.50 18.18 -0.45
CA GLU A 160 -6.96 18.16 -0.57
C GLU A 160 -7.49 16.75 -0.33
N THR A 161 -8.51 16.68 0.51
CA THR A 161 -9.26 15.46 0.82
C THR A 161 -10.75 15.72 0.72
N GLY A 162 -11.52 14.65 0.52
CA GLY A 162 -12.97 14.70 0.48
C GLY A 162 -13.59 13.37 0.86
N PRO A 163 -14.93 13.28 0.87
CA PRO A 163 -15.60 12.03 1.21
C PRO A 163 -15.20 10.89 0.25
N GLY A 164 -14.74 9.79 0.80
CA GLY A 164 -14.32 8.63 0.02
C GLY A 164 -13.63 7.58 0.87
N PHE A 165 -13.29 6.46 0.27
CA PHE A 165 -12.62 5.36 0.96
C PHE A 165 -11.11 5.61 1.07
N ALA A 166 -10.54 5.17 2.18
CA ALA A 166 -9.08 5.05 2.28
C ALA A 166 -8.58 4.00 1.28
N VAL A 167 -7.53 4.32 0.57
CA VAL A 167 -7.01 3.49 -0.52
C VAL A 167 -6.60 2.07 -0.12
N PRO A 168 -6.17 1.74 1.12
CA PRO A 168 -5.90 0.36 1.50
C PRO A 168 -7.11 -0.57 1.34
N LEU A 169 -8.33 -0.09 1.58
CA LEU A 169 -9.54 -0.88 1.32
C LEU A 169 -9.79 -1.05 -0.17
N VAL A 170 -9.52 -0.02 -0.96
CA VAL A 170 -9.68 -0.08 -2.42
C VAL A 170 -8.71 -1.11 -3.02
N VAL A 171 -7.44 -1.12 -2.59
CA VAL A 171 -6.46 -2.15 -3.01
C VAL A 171 -6.95 -3.55 -2.63
N ARG A 172 -7.43 -3.74 -1.39
CA ARG A 172 -8.06 -5.00 -0.96
C ARG A 172 -9.18 -5.40 -1.90
N TYR A 173 -10.11 -4.51 -2.18
CA TYR A 173 -11.26 -4.78 -3.04
C TYR A 173 -10.83 -5.20 -4.45
N LEU A 174 -9.89 -4.49 -5.07
CA LEU A 174 -9.40 -4.86 -6.41
C LEU A 174 -8.81 -6.27 -6.42
N LEU A 175 -8.00 -6.62 -5.41
CA LEU A 175 -7.37 -7.93 -5.33
C LEU A 175 -8.37 -9.06 -5.03
N GLU A 176 -9.45 -8.78 -4.31
CA GLU A 176 -10.50 -9.77 -4.01
C GLU A 176 -11.45 -10.02 -5.19
N ILE A 177 -11.66 -9.01 -6.09
CA ILE A 177 -12.75 -9.05 -7.07
C ILE A 177 -12.24 -9.08 -8.51
N CYS A 178 -11.12 -8.42 -8.81
CA CYS A 178 -10.65 -8.25 -10.18
C CYS A 178 -9.58 -9.29 -10.56
N GLU A 179 -9.56 -9.64 -11.86
CA GLU A 179 -8.59 -10.58 -12.45
C GLU A 179 -7.60 -9.87 -13.38
N THR A 180 -8.05 -8.77 -13.98
CA THR A 180 -7.30 -8.05 -15.00
C THR A 180 -7.19 -6.57 -14.69
N THR A 181 -6.22 -5.91 -15.28
CA THR A 181 -6.03 -4.47 -15.23
C THR A 181 -7.27 -3.72 -15.71
N GLU A 182 -7.95 -4.20 -16.76
CA GLU A 182 -9.18 -3.60 -17.28
C GLU A 182 -10.32 -3.64 -16.24
N GLN A 183 -10.53 -4.80 -15.59
CA GLN A 183 -11.53 -4.93 -14.52
C GLN A 183 -11.23 -4.00 -13.35
N ALA A 184 -9.95 -3.90 -12.96
CA ALA A 184 -9.51 -3.00 -11.90
C ALA A 184 -9.80 -1.53 -12.24
N LEU A 185 -9.52 -1.08 -13.47
CA LEU A 185 -9.85 0.27 -13.93
C LEU A 185 -11.36 0.52 -13.93
N GLY A 186 -12.17 -0.45 -14.36
CA GLY A 186 -13.63 -0.37 -14.32
C GLY A 186 -14.17 -0.25 -12.88
N ALA A 187 -13.56 -0.93 -11.92
CA ALA A 187 -13.88 -0.78 -10.50
C ALA A 187 -13.49 0.59 -9.96
N LEU A 188 -12.27 1.05 -10.25
CA LEU A 188 -11.75 2.35 -9.80
C LEU A 188 -12.57 3.54 -10.32
N ALA A 189 -13.14 3.44 -11.51
CA ALA A 189 -13.95 4.51 -12.10
C ALA A 189 -15.23 4.83 -11.29
N ARG A 190 -15.69 3.91 -10.40
CA ARG A 190 -16.93 4.05 -9.63
C ARG A 190 -16.73 4.17 -8.11
N ILE A 191 -15.51 3.91 -7.61
CA ILE A 191 -15.23 3.95 -6.17
C ILE A 191 -14.68 5.32 -5.79
N PRO A 192 -15.37 6.08 -4.93
CA PRO A 192 -14.85 7.36 -4.44
C PRO A 192 -13.67 7.12 -3.50
N VAL A 193 -12.59 7.86 -3.70
CA VAL A 193 -11.40 7.83 -2.83
C VAL A 193 -11.28 9.13 -2.06
N GLN A 194 -10.78 9.04 -0.82
CA GLN A 194 -10.69 10.16 0.09
C GLN A 194 -9.64 11.22 -0.30
N ALA A 195 -8.54 10.81 -0.89
CA ALA A 195 -7.39 11.66 -1.20
C ALA A 195 -6.80 11.33 -2.57
N ALA A 196 -5.76 12.05 -2.98
CA ALA A 196 -5.03 11.74 -4.19
C ALA A 196 -4.15 10.50 -4.00
N TYR A 197 -4.26 9.51 -4.90
CA TYR A 197 -3.48 8.28 -4.91
C TYR A 197 -3.07 7.88 -6.33
N ASN A 198 -1.92 7.22 -6.43
CA ASN A 198 -1.45 6.55 -7.63
C ASN A 198 -1.48 5.04 -7.37
N LEU A 199 -2.27 4.28 -8.13
CA LEU A 199 -2.27 2.83 -8.07
C LEU A 199 -1.58 2.26 -9.31
N THR A 200 -0.48 1.55 -9.11
CA THR A 200 0.15 0.80 -10.18
C THR A 200 -0.38 -0.62 -10.17
N ILE A 201 -0.87 -1.05 -11.31
CA ILE A 201 -1.59 -2.31 -11.51
C ILE A 201 -0.89 -3.08 -12.62
N LEU A 202 -0.69 -4.36 -12.41
CA LEU A 202 -0.10 -5.29 -13.38
C LEU A 202 -0.86 -6.60 -13.32
N ASP A 203 -1.27 -7.13 -14.48
CA ASP A 203 -1.88 -8.46 -14.55
C ASP A 203 -0.95 -9.51 -15.17
N ARG A 204 -1.40 -10.77 -15.11
CA ARG A 204 -0.65 -11.91 -15.63
C ARG A 204 -0.36 -11.84 -17.13
N ALA A 205 -1.21 -11.15 -17.90
CA ALA A 205 -1.01 -10.96 -19.33
C ALA A 205 0.03 -9.88 -19.65
N GLY A 206 0.54 -9.17 -18.61
CA GLY A 206 1.51 -8.09 -18.74
C GLY A 206 0.88 -6.72 -19.00
N ALA A 207 -0.45 -6.60 -18.97
CA ALA A 207 -1.08 -5.28 -19.03
C ALA A 207 -0.78 -4.51 -17.75
N ALA A 208 -0.15 -3.34 -17.90
CA ALA A 208 0.35 -2.53 -16.81
C ALA A 208 -0.08 -1.07 -16.97
N VAL A 209 -0.58 -0.47 -15.88
CA VAL A 209 -0.98 0.94 -15.82
C VAL A 209 -0.67 1.54 -14.46
N THR A 210 -0.53 2.86 -14.40
CA THR A 210 -0.67 3.63 -13.17
C THR A 210 -1.92 4.50 -13.27
N ALA A 211 -2.91 4.18 -12.45
CA ALA A 211 -4.16 4.94 -12.32
C ALA A 211 -3.97 6.06 -11.29
N ARG A 212 -4.29 7.30 -11.68
CA ARG A 212 -4.29 8.48 -10.82
C ARG A 212 -5.71 8.73 -10.33
N LEU A 213 -5.90 8.68 -9.04
CA LEU A 213 -7.17 8.85 -8.36
C LEU A 213 -7.18 10.15 -7.55
N SER A 214 -8.34 10.76 -7.41
CA SER A 214 -8.56 11.87 -6.50
C SER A 214 -10.05 11.99 -6.18
N HIS A 215 -10.39 12.59 -5.02
CA HIS A 215 -11.78 12.80 -4.63
C HIS A 215 -12.51 13.82 -5.52
N ASP A 216 -11.78 14.78 -6.12
CA ASP A 216 -12.27 15.94 -6.85
C ASP A 216 -12.00 15.90 -8.35
N ARG A 217 -11.39 14.83 -8.87
CA ARG A 217 -11.01 14.70 -10.28
C ARG A 217 -11.35 13.31 -10.81
N PRO A 218 -11.70 13.21 -12.09
CA PRO A 218 -11.90 11.91 -12.71
C PRO A 218 -10.60 11.10 -12.74
N LEU A 219 -10.74 9.77 -12.71
CA LEU A 219 -9.64 8.83 -12.92
C LEU A 219 -8.89 9.20 -14.21
N SER A 220 -7.57 9.23 -14.14
CA SER A 220 -6.68 9.39 -15.29
C SER A 220 -5.51 8.41 -15.22
N LEU A 221 -4.86 8.16 -16.35
CA LEU A 221 -3.72 7.26 -16.43
C LEU A 221 -2.41 8.04 -16.55
N ALA A 222 -1.37 7.53 -15.93
CA ALA A 222 -0.01 8.01 -16.15
C ALA A 222 0.51 7.54 -17.52
N PRO A 223 1.44 8.27 -18.15
CA PRO A 223 2.01 7.89 -19.45
C PRO A 223 2.89 6.62 -19.40
N ALA A 224 3.34 6.23 -18.22
CA ALA A 224 4.12 5.03 -17.97
C ALA A 224 3.65 4.37 -16.65
N PRO A 225 3.85 3.05 -16.46
CA PRO A 225 3.50 2.36 -15.23
C PRO A 225 4.54 2.62 -14.11
N VAL A 226 4.72 3.89 -13.80
CA VAL A 226 5.60 4.44 -12.76
C VAL A 226 4.81 5.39 -11.90
N ALA A 227 5.07 5.41 -10.62
CA ALA A 227 4.59 6.47 -9.74
C ALA A 227 5.51 6.68 -8.53
N THR A 228 5.51 7.93 -8.10
CA THR A 228 6.01 8.38 -6.80
C THR A 228 4.91 9.19 -6.10
N ASN A 229 5.26 10.24 -5.37
CA ASN A 229 4.29 10.98 -4.56
C ASN A 229 3.93 12.34 -5.18
N HIS A 230 3.63 12.34 -6.44
CA HIS A 230 2.93 13.41 -7.16
C HIS A 230 2.15 12.80 -8.33
N GLN A 231 1.27 13.58 -8.93
CA GLN A 231 0.52 13.19 -10.11
C GLN A 231 1.07 13.93 -11.34
N GLN A 232 0.24 14.43 -12.22
CA GLN A 232 0.68 15.12 -13.43
C GLN A 232 1.55 16.37 -13.13
N HIS A 233 1.24 17.05 -12.02
CA HIS A 233 1.98 18.22 -11.53
C HIS A 233 2.28 18.04 -10.04
N VAL A 234 3.34 18.71 -9.58
CA VAL A 234 3.65 18.80 -8.14
C VAL A 234 2.73 19.86 -7.53
N GLU A 235 1.75 19.43 -6.75
CA GLU A 235 0.77 20.32 -6.10
C GLU A 235 1.11 20.60 -4.62
N TRP A 236 2.03 19.82 -4.05
CA TRP A 236 2.59 20.04 -2.71
C TRP A 236 4.12 20.08 -2.77
N PRO A 237 4.74 21.22 -3.15
CA PRO A 237 6.19 21.32 -3.40
C PRO A 237 7.05 20.94 -2.20
N GLU A 238 6.68 21.36 -0.99
CA GLU A 238 7.47 21.09 0.22
C GLU A 238 7.54 19.59 0.51
N HIS A 239 6.42 18.89 0.38
CA HIS A 239 6.36 17.44 0.54
C HIS A 239 7.16 16.74 -0.56
N SER A 240 6.94 17.11 -1.82
CA SER A 240 7.64 16.52 -2.97
C SER A 240 9.17 16.65 -2.84
N THR A 241 9.65 17.81 -2.38
CA THR A 241 11.08 18.05 -2.14
C THR A 241 11.61 17.22 -0.97
N ALA A 242 10.86 17.18 0.15
CA ALA A 242 11.28 16.46 1.35
C ALA A 242 11.49 14.96 1.12
N ILE A 243 10.72 14.37 0.20
CA ILE A 243 10.79 12.94 -0.15
C ILE A 243 11.41 12.68 -1.52
N ALA A 244 12.01 13.68 -2.17
CA ALA A 244 12.63 13.58 -3.50
C ALA A 244 11.70 12.95 -4.57
N SER A 245 10.39 13.30 -4.57
CA SER A 245 9.40 12.63 -5.40
C SER A 245 9.71 12.69 -6.90
N VAL A 246 10.07 13.86 -7.41
CA VAL A 246 10.41 14.08 -8.84
C VAL A 246 11.69 13.36 -9.22
N GLU A 247 12.72 13.44 -8.37
CA GLU A 247 14.02 12.78 -8.62
C GLU A 247 13.85 11.26 -8.68
N ARG A 248 13.05 10.69 -7.78
CA ARG A 248 12.75 9.25 -7.76
C ARG A 248 12.00 8.80 -9.01
N GLU A 249 11.01 9.58 -9.47
CA GLU A 249 10.29 9.27 -10.72
C GLU A 249 11.23 9.35 -11.93
N ALA A 250 12.05 10.39 -12.04
CA ALA A 250 13.03 10.53 -13.13
C ALA A 250 13.99 9.33 -13.17
N ARG A 251 14.51 8.92 -12.00
CA ARG A 251 15.38 7.72 -11.91
C ARG A 251 14.71 6.45 -12.41
N LEU A 252 13.43 6.24 -12.08
CA LEU A 252 12.67 5.08 -12.54
C LEU A 252 12.42 5.13 -14.05
N LEU A 253 12.05 6.28 -14.58
CA LEU A 253 11.84 6.47 -16.02
C LEU A 253 13.10 6.24 -16.83
N ASP A 254 14.24 6.74 -16.35
CA ASP A 254 15.56 6.51 -16.99
C ASP A 254 15.92 5.02 -17.05
N LEU A 255 15.70 4.29 -15.94
CA LEU A 255 15.94 2.85 -15.88
C LEU A 255 15.02 2.06 -16.83
N LEU A 256 13.77 2.44 -16.94
CA LEU A 256 12.81 1.75 -17.81
C LEU A 256 13.02 2.10 -19.29
N ALA A 257 13.57 3.27 -19.61
CA ALA A 257 13.90 3.70 -20.96
C ALA A 257 15.16 3.01 -21.51
N ASP A 258 16.03 2.50 -20.64
CA ASP A 258 17.24 1.81 -21.04
C ASP A 258 16.89 0.43 -21.65
N PRO A 259 17.17 0.19 -22.95
CA PRO A 259 16.84 -1.07 -23.61
C PRO A 259 17.65 -2.27 -23.11
N VAL A 260 18.77 -2.05 -22.43
CA VAL A 260 19.63 -3.11 -21.87
C VAL A 260 19.43 -3.31 -20.38
N ALA A 261 18.64 -2.46 -19.71
CA ALA A 261 18.34 -2.61 -18.31
C ALA A 261 17.67 -3.97 -18.03
N THR A 262 18.02 -4.54 -16.90
CA THR A 262 17.54 -5.84 -16.41
C THR A 262 16.65 -5.68 -15.18
N GLU A 263 15.82 -6.69 -14.89
CA GLU A 263 15.03 -6.72 -13.67
C GLU A 263 15.91 -6.61 -12.41
N PRO A 264 17.03 -7.34 -12.24
CA PRO A 264 17.90 -7.19 -11.09
C PRO A 264 18.46 -5.78 -10.89
N GLU A 265 18.74 -5.04 -11.98
CA GLU A 265 19.18 -3.64 -11.89
C GLU A 265 18.06 -2.72 -11.41
N LEU A 266 16.83 -2.91 -11.91
CA LEU A 266 15.69 -2.16 -11.39
C LEU A 266 15.45 -2.48 -9.90
N VAL A 267 15.38 -3.75 -9.53
CA VAL A 267 15.18 -4.17 -8.14
C VAL A 267 16.31 -3.67 -7.23
N GLY A 268 17.55 -3.72 -7.70
CA GLY A 268 18.72 -3.18 -6.99
C GLY A 268 18.60 -1.67 -6.75
N ALA A 269 18.11 -0.92 -7.73
CA ALA A 269 17.90 0.52 -7.59
C ALA A 269 16.86 0.87 -6.49
N PHE A 270 15.84 0.03 -6.28
CA PHE A 270 14.89 0.22 -5.18
C PHE A 270 15.51 0.02 -3.79
N LEU A 271 16.68 -0.59 -3.69
CA LEU A 271 17.43 -0.79 -2.44
C LEU A 271 18.51 0.29 -2.22
N GLU A 272 18.62 1.27 -3.11
CA GLU A 272 19.63 2.33 -3.08
C GLU A 272 18.99 3.73 -3.22
N PRO A 273 19.62 4.80 -2.69
CA PRO A 273 19.18 6.16 -2.97
C PRO A 273 19.20 6.48 -4.48
N PRO A 274 18.29 7.34 -4.97
CA PRO A 274 17.28 8.09 -4.22
C PRO A 274 16.02 7.30 -3.89
N LEU A 275 15.84 6.07 -4.42
CA LEU A 275 14.63 5.27 -4.23
C LEU A 275 14.50 4.73 -2.81
N HIS A 276 15.60 4.27 -2.21
CA HIS A 276 15.63 3.83 -0.82
C HIS A 276 15.91 5.03 0.10
N SER A 277 14.98 5.32 1.00
CA SER A 277 15.10 6.38 1.99
C SER A 277 15.49 5.82 3.36
N THR A 278 16.43 6.50 4.05
CA THR A 278 16.77 6.23 5.45
C THR A 278 16.24 7.31 6.40
N ALA A 279 15.28 8.12 5.95
CA ALA A 279 14.71 9.23 6.72
C ALA A 279 13.69 8.75 7.78
N TYR A 280 14.03 7.70 8.54
CA TYR A 280 13.16 7.10 9.57
C TYR A 280 12.73 8.10 10.63
N ALA A 281 13.65 8.95 11.08
CA ALA A 281 13.36 9.98 12.08
C ALA A 281 12.40 11.08 11.59
N ALA A 282 12.22 11.20 10.27
CA ALA A 282 11.26 12.11 9.66
C ALA A 282 9.95 11.39 9.26
N GLY A 283 9.81 10.09 9.55
CA GLY A 283 8.63 9.30 9.21
C GLY A 283 8.53 8.90 7.73
N PHE A 284 9.65 8.93 6.98
CA PHE A 284 9.70 8.63 5.54
C PHE A 284 10.85 7.69 5.15
N GLY A 285 11.26 6.82 6.05
CA GLY A 285 12.24 5.77 5.74
C GLY A 285 11.59 4.60 5.00
N THR A 286 12.31 3.95 4.09
CA THR A 286 11.85 2.76 3.38
C THR A 286 11.75 1.58 4.34
N LEU A 287 10.54 1.11 4.60
CA LEU A 287 10.26 0.04 5.55
C LEU A 287 10.37 -1.35 4.91
N TYR A 288 10.07 -1.45 3.62
CA TYR A 288 10.28 -2.64 2.79
C TYR A 288 10.21 -2.30 1.31
N THR A 289 10.82 -3.17 0.51
CA THR A 289 10.62 -3.26 -0.94
C THR A 289 9.83 -4.52 -1.24
N ALA A 290 8.82 -4.45 -2.12
CA ALA A 290 8.08 -5.62 -2.58
C ALA A 290 8.24 -5.80 -4.10
N VAL A 291 8.48 -7.03 -4.53
CA VAL A 291 8.53 -7.45 -5.93
C VAL A 291 7.41 -8.44 -6.20
N HIS A 292 6.37 -8.01 -6.87
CA HIS A 292 5.22 -8.85 -7.22
C HIS A 292 5.45 -9.51 -8.58
N ARG A 293 5.24 -10.83 -8.66
CA ARG A 293 5.43 -11.69 -9.85
C ARG A 293 4.12 -12.33 -10.25
N PRO A 294 3.28 -11.66 -11.08
CA PRO A 294 1.98 -12.16 -11.51
C PRO A 294 2.00 -13.56 -12.12
N ALA A 295 2.98 -13.85 -12.98
CA ALA A 295 3.11 -15.14 -13.63
C ALA A 295 3.34 -16.30 -12.63
N GLU A 296 4.04 -16.01 -11.52
CA GLU A 296 4.40 -17.00 -10.50
C GLU A 296 3.41 -17.05 -9.31
N GLY A 297 2.45 -16.10 -9.24
CA GLY A 297 1.59 -15.96 -8.06
C GLY A 297 2.37 -15.71 -6.78
N ALA A 298 3.45 -14.92 -6.86
CA ALA A 298 4.40 -14.75 -5.76
C ALA A 298 4.75 -13.27 -5.53
N VAL A 299 5.16 -12.97 -4.30
CA VAL A 299 5.74 -11.70 -3.88
C VAL A 299 7.03 -11.95 -3.10
N GLU A 300 8.05 -11.15 -3.36
CA GLU A 300 9.28 -11.16 -2.59
C GLU A 300 9.42 -9.83 -1.86
N TYR A 301 9.50 -9.89 -0.53
CA TYR A 301 9.79 -8.74 0.32
C TYR A 301 11.29 -8.64 0.54
N LEU A 302 11.86 -7.46 0.31
CA LEU A 302 13.30 -7.19 0.34
C LEU A 302 13.63 -6.12 1.37
N TRP A 303 14.76 -6.31 2.04
CA TRP A 303 15.42 -5.35 2.92
C TRP A 303 16.93 -5.40 2.66
N PRO A 304 17.71 -4.39 3.03
CA PRO A 304 19.17 -4.48 2.97
C PRO A 304 19.69 -5.76 3.65
N GLY A 305 20.27 -6.67 2.85
CA GLY A 305 20.82 -7.94 3.32
C GLY A 305 19.80 -9.03 3.72
N SER A 306 18.51 -8.85 3.47
CA SER A 306 17.47 -9.85 3.79
C SER A 306 16.37 -9.88 2.73
N ARG A 307 15.79 -11.07 2.53
CA ARG A 307 14.63 -11.26 1.64
C ARG A 307 13.69 -12.32 2.16
N TRP A 308 12.40 -12.18 1.86
CA TRP A 308 11.37 -13.15 2.24
C TRP A 308 10.37 -13.31 1.10
N ARG A 309 10.40 -14.49 0.46
CA ARG A 309 9.47 -14.83 -0.61
C ARG A 309 8.23 -15.49 -0.03
N GLN A 310 7.07 -15.11 -0.54
CA GLN A 310 5.79 -15.73 -0.29
C GLN A 310 5.13 -16.08 -1.63
N SER A 311 4.39 -17.17 -1.69
CA SER A 311 3.61 -17.50 -2.89
C SER A 311 2.24 -18.05 -2.51
N LEU A 312 1.29 -17.94 -3.43
CA LEU A 312 -0.08 -18.42 -3.22
C LEU A 312 -0.15 -19.94 -3.03
N ASP A 313 0.82 -20.68 -3.60
CA ASP A 313 0.85 -22.13 -3.51
C ASP A 313 1.71 -22.65 -2.34
N ALA A 314 2.61 -21.82 -1.81
CA ALA A 314 3.51 -22.16 -0.70
C ALA A 314 3.70 -20.94 0.21
N PHE A 315 2.64 -20.55 0.90
CA PHE A 315 2.71 -19.48 1.89
C PHE A 315 3.30 -20.01 3.20
N GLU A 316 4.37 -19.37 3.67
CA GLU A 316 5.06 -19.76 4.90
C GLU A 316 4.71 -18.78 6.02
N GLU A 317 3.95 -19.26 7.03
CA GLU A 317 3.69 -18.50 8.24
C GLU A 317 4.95 -18.35 9.08
N GLY A 318 5.06 -17.24 9.80
CA GLY A 318 6.18 -17.00 10.68
C GLY A 318 6.44 -15.52 10.95
N SER A 319 7.60 -15.25 11.53
CA SER A 319 8.03 -13.88 11.83
C SER A 319 9.48 -13.65 11.42
N ARG A 320 9.76 -12.47 10.92
CA ARG A 320 11.11 -12.06 10.55
C ARG A 320 11.42 -10.67 11.07
N THR A 321 12.44 -10.57 11.91
CA THR A 321 12.95 -9.26 12.37
C THR A 321 14.09 -8.81 11.46
N VAL A 322 13.95 -7.62 10.91
CA VAL A 322 14.93 -6.97 10.05
C VAL A 322 15.55 -5.76 10.73
N ARG A 323 16.78 -5.44 10.34
CA ARG A 323 17.48 -4.22 10.75
C ARG A 323 17.56 -3.28 9.57
N LEU A 324 17.03 -2.08 9.74
CA LEU A 324 17.12 -1.01 8.77
C LEU A 324 18.24 -0.06 9.21
N PRO A 325 19.26 0.17 8.38
CA PRO A 325 20.40 1.00 8.78
C PRO A 325 19.96 2.44 8.98
N GLY A 326 20.24 3.02 10.15
CA GLY A 326 20.07 4.45 10.39
C GLY A 326 20.90 5.26 9.38
N ALA A 327 20.51 6.52 9.13
CA ALA A 327 21.26 7.40 8.22
C ALA A 327 22.72 7.48 8.67
N LYS A 328 23.67 7.17 7.76
CA LYS A 328 25.10 7.41 8.02
C LYS A 328 25.25 8.90 8.26
N ARG A 329 25.83 9.29 9.42
CA ARG A 329 26.27 10.67 9.60
C ARG A 329 27.22 10.98 8.45
N SER A 330 26.88 11.98 7.62
CA SER A 330 27.85 12.53 6.67
C SER A 330 29.06 13.02 7.49
N LYS A 331 30.24 12.49 7.18
CA LYS A 331 31.50 12.89 7.82
C LYS A 331 32.02 14.24 7.32
N ASP A 332 31.19 15.10 6.76
CA ASP A 332 31.60 16.41 6.25
C ASP A 332 30.59 17.47 6.67
N CYS A 333 30.78 17.99 7.87
CA CYS A 333 30.44 19.35 8.26
C CYS A 333 31.30 19.73 9.49
N SER A 334 32.63 19.64 9.34
CA SER A 334 33.60 20.39 10.12
C SER A 334 34.40 21.22 9.11
N HIS A 335 33.93 22.45 8.93
CA HIS A 335 34.66 23.65 8.51
C HIS A 335 33.67 24.59 7.79
N VAL A 336 33.10 25.51 8.53
CA VAL A 336 33.25 26.96 8.48
C VAL A 336 32.40 27.54 9.63
#